data_ab371c133a42a146b70ebcbae1e94823
#
_entry.id   ab371c133a42a146b70ebcbae1e94823
#
_cell.length_a   1.000
_cell.length_b   1.000
_cell.length_c   1.000
_cell.angle_alpha   90.00
_cell.angle_beta   90.00
_cell.angle_gamma   90.00
#
_symmetry.space_group_name_H-M   'P 1'
#
loop_
_entity.id
_entity.type
_entity.pdbx_description
1 polymer ?
#
loop_
_entity_poly.entity_id
_entity_poly.type
_entity_poly.pdbx_seq_one_letter_code
_entity_poly.pdbx_strand_id
1 'polypeptide(L)' 'MAKVAFLGLGVMGFPMAGHLAAKGHEVTVYNRSPAKAAAWTAKHKGRTAATPREAAKGAEFVMACVGND' A
#
# COMPACT_ATOMS: atom_id res chain seq x y z
N MET A 1 13.96 -9.12 0.47
CA MET A 1 12.95 -8.19 0.93
C MET A 1 12.93 -6.92 0.09
N ALA A 2 11.81 -6.59 -0.46
CA ALA A 2 11.70 -5.44 -1.34
C ALA A 2 10.86 -4.35 -0.68
N LYS A 3 11.11 -3.10 -1.08
CA LYS A 3 10.30 -1.98 -0.64
C LYS A 3 9.27 -1.70 -1.72
N VAL A 4 8.00 -1.87 -1.37
CA VAL A 4 6.91 -1.77 -2.32
C VAL A 4 5.95 -0.68 -1.89
N ALA A 5 5.53 0.14 -2.83
CA ALA A 5 4.53 1.17 -2.57
C ALA A 5 3.27 0.85 -3.37
N PHE A 6 2.13 0.93 -2.71
CA PHE A 6 0.84 0.80 -3.36
C PHE A 6 0.12 2.14 -3.35
N LEU A 7 -0.11 2.66 -4.54
CA LEU A 7 -0.82 3.93 -4.70
C LEU A 7 -2.27 3.62 -5.02
N GLY A 8 -3.10 3.63 -4.01
CA GLY A 8 -4.49 3.22 -4.15
C GLY A 8 -4.63 1.76 -3.79
N LEU A 9 -5.57 1.46 -2.90
CA LEU A 9 -5.75 0.09 -2.47
C LEU A 9 -6.84 -0.64 -3.27
N GLY A 10 -8.00 -0.03 -3.43
CA GLY A 10 -9.04 -0.65 -4.19
C GLY A 10 -9.38 -2.06 -3.73
N VAL A 11 -10.22 -2.74 -4.50
CA VAL A 11 -10.63 -4.10 -4.16
C VAL A 11 -9.48 -5.10 -4.34
N MET A 12 -8.71 -4.90 -5.40
CA MET A 12 -7.61 -5.83 -5.71
C MET A 12 -6.34 -5.49 -4.96
N GLY A 13 -6.06 -4.21 -4.78
CA GLY A 13 -4.82 -3.79 -4.15
C GLY A 13 -4.77 -4.13 -2.67
N PHE A 14 -5.92 -4.09 -2.00
CA PHE A 14 -5.97 -4.36 -0.57
C PHE A 14 -5.40 -5.74 -0.23
N PRO A 15 -5.90 -6.83 -0.83
CA PRO A 15 -5.34 -8.16 -0.53
C PRO A 15 -3.95 -8.36 -1.11
N MET A 16 -3.64 -7.78 -2.26
CA MET A 16 -2.31 -7.92 -2.85
C MET A 16 -1.23 -7.33 -1.96
N ALA A 17 -1.49 -6.13 -1.46
CA ALA A 17 -0.54 -5.49 -0.55
C ALA A 17 -0.38 -6.33 0.72
N GLY A 18 -1.46 -6.92 1.20
CA GLY A 18 -1.40 -7.78 2.35
C GLY A 18 -0.55 -9.01 2.13
N HIS A 19 -0.66 -9.62 0.95
CA HIS A 19 0.16 -10.78 0.62
C HIS A 19 1.65 -10.43 0.61
N LEU A 20 1.98 -9.29 0.03
CA LEU A 20 3.38 -8.88 -0.01
C LEU A 20 3.92 -8.60 1.38
N ALA A 21 3.12 -7.97 2.23
CA ALA A 21 3.53 -7.71 3.60
C ALA A 21 3.73 -9.03 4.36
N ALA A 22 2.86 -9.99 4.13
CA ALA A 22 2.96 -11.28 4.79
C ALA A 22 4.21 -12.04 4.38
N LYS A 23 4.72 -11.77 3.18
CA LYS A 23 5.94 -12.41 2.71
C LYS A 23 7.20 -11.71 3.16
N GLY A 24 7.07 -10.68 3.97
CA GLY A 24 8.23 -10.00 4.52
C GLY A 24 8.70 -8.77 3.78
N HIS A 25 7.97 -8.36 2.76
CA HIS A 25 8.32 -7.13 2.05
C HIS A 25 7.89 -5.91 2.86
N GLU A 26 8.61 -4.81 2.70
CA GLU A 26 8.21 -3.56 3.31
C GLU A 26 7.20 -2.88 2.41
N VAL A 27 5.97 -2.84 2.84
CA VAL A 27 4.87 -2.29 2.04
C VAL A 27 4.40 -0.98 2.63
N THR A 28 4.36 0.05 1.80
CA THR A 28 3.80 1.33 2.15
C THR A 28 2.59 1.55 1.27
N VAL A 29 1.47 1.90 1.88
CA VAL A 29 0.24 2.09 1.12
C VAL A 29 -0.21 3.54 1.20
N TYR A 30 -0.76 4.02 0.11
CA TYR A 30 -1.43 5.30 0.05
C TYR A 30 -2.81 5.08 -0.54
N ASN A 31 -3.81 5.65 0.04
CA ASN A 31 -5.15 5.60 -0.53
C ASN A 31 -5.79 6.97 -0.39
N ARG A 32 -6.58 7.32 -1.40
CA ARG A 32 -7.30 8.60 -1.37
C ARG A 32 -8.17 8.71 -0.13
N SER A 33 -8.71 7.59 0.31
CA SER A 33 -9.48 7.53 1.55
C SER A 33 -8.57 7.07 2.67
N PRO A 34 -8.23 7.94 3.63
CA PRO A 34 -7.37 7.55 4.74
C PRO A 34 -7.92 6.39 5.55
N ALA A 35 -9.25 6.25 5.59
CA ALA A 35 -9.87 5.17 6.34
C ALA A 35 -9.47 3.80 5.79
N LYS A 36 -9.35 3.67 4.46
CA LYS A 36 -8.96 2.40 3.87
C LYS A 36 -7.51 2.07 4.16
N ALA A 37 -6.65 3.07 4.12
CA ALA A 37 -5.24 2.85 4.44
C ALA A 37 -5.09 2.44 5.91
N ALA A 38 -5.83 3.08 6.80
CA ALA A 38 -5.80 2.73 8.21
C ALA A 38 -6.32 1.32 8.43
N ALA A 39 -7.38 0.94 7.73
CA ALA A 39 -7.92 -0.40 7.86
C ALA A 39 -6.91 -1.45 7.39
N TRP A 40 -6.15 -1.12 6.35
CA TRP A 40 -5.14 -2.03 5.85
C TRP A 40 -4.04 -2.25 6.88
N THR A 41 -3.53 -1.18 7.47
CA THR A 41 -2.45 -1.31 8.46
C THR A 41 -2.93 -1.96 9.74
N ALA A 42 -4.22 -1.93 10.01
CA ALA A 42 -4.77 -2.63 11.16
C ALA A 42 -4.75 -4.14 10.97
N LYS A 43 -4.79 -4.60 9.72
CA LYS A 43 -4.80 -6.02 9.40
C LYS A 43 -3.44 -6.57 8.98
N HIS A 44 -2.61 -5.73 8.40
CA HIS A 44 -1.36 -6.16 7.81
C HIS A 44 -0.22 -5.31 8.33
N LYS A 45 0.96 -5.87 8.34
CA LYS A 45 2.16 -5.13 8.71
C LYS A 45 2.58 -4.26 7.54
N GLY A 46 2.67 -2.97 7.78
CA GLY A 46 3.05 -2.04 6.74
C GLY A 46 2.90 -0.63 7.23
N ARG A 47 3.04 0.30 6.32
CA ARG A 47 2.93 1.72 6.62
C ARG A 47 1.94 2.39 5.71
N THR A 48 1.43 3.52 6.18
CA THR A 48 0.65 4.40 5.32
C THR A 48 1.46 5.65 5.05
N ALA A 49 1.16 6.29 3.94
CA ALA A 49 1.75 7.57 3.61
C ALA A 49 0.65 8.59 3.37
N ALA A 50 0.95 9.85 3.63
CA ALA A 50 -0.02 10.91 3.46
C ALA A 50 -0.21 11.31 2.00
N THR A 51 0.81 11.06 1.19
CA THR A 51 0.77 11.42 -0.23
C THR A 51 1.37 10.30 -1.06
N PRO A 52 1.01 10.23 -2.37
CA PRO A 52 1.61 9.23 -3.24
C PRO A 52 3.13 9.39 -3.33
N ARG A 53 3.60 10.63 -3.29
CA ARG A 53 5.03 10.90 -3.37
C ARG A 53 5.76 10.28 -2.18
N GLU A 54 5.20 10.44 -1.00
CA GLU A 54 5.82 9.86 0.19
C GLU A 54 5.77 8.35 0.17
N ALA A 55 4.69 7.80 -0.34
CA ALA A 55 4.58 6.34 -0.44
C ALA A 55 5.64 5.78 -1.38
N ALA A 56 5.90 6.47 -2.48
CA ALA A 56 6.85 6.00 -3.47
C ALA A 56 8.30 6.27 -3.09
N LYS A 57 8.52 7.15 -2.11
CA LYS A 57 9.88 7.54 -1.76
C LYS A 57 10.65 6.34 -1.21
N GLY A 58 11.73 6.02 -1.87
CA GLY A 58 12.56 4.89 -1.46
C GLY A 58 12.02 3.52 -1.87
N ALA A 59 10.88 3.47 -2.54
CA ALA A 59 10.31 2.20 -2.96
C ALA A 59 11.04 1.67 -4.19
N GLU A 60 11.28 0.38 -4.21
CA GLU A 60 11.87 -0.28 -5.37
C GLU A 60 10.81 -0.57 -6.42
N PHE A 61 9.59 -0.81 -5.97
CA PHE A 61 8.47 -1.08 -6.86
C PHE A 61 7.31 -0.21 -6.44
N VAL A 62 6.67 0.42 -7.41
CA VAL A 62 5.51 1.26 -7.17
C VAL A 62 4.36 0.68 -7.98
N MET A 63 3.30 0.30 -7.29
CA MET A 63 2.13 -0.27 -7.94
C MET A 63 0.95 0.66 -7.74
N ALA A 64 0.28 0.99 -8.84
CA ALA A 64 -0.88 1.86 -8.80
C ALA A 64 -2.12 1.02 -9.01
N CYS A 65 -2.95 0.96 -7.97
CA CYS A 65 -4.22 0.25 -8.04
C CYS A 65 -5.35 1.26 -8.01
N VAL A 66 -5.26 2.22 -8.90
CA VAL A 66 -6.23 3.30 -8.98
C VAL A 66 -7.35 2.90 -9.91
N GLY A 67 -8.01 1.88 -9.56
CA GLY A 67 -9.10 1.43 -10.38
C GLY A 67 -10.31 2.32 -10.23
N ASN A 68 -11.35 1.89 -10.83
CA ASN A 68 -12.62 2.59 -10.69
C ASN A 68 -13.24 2.19 -9.40
N ASP A 69 -13.28 3.11 -8.54
CA ASP A 69 -13.98 2.82 -7.30
C ASP A 69 -15.38 3.29 -7.36
#